data_6c1a34e62c64e443d46086b588a98783
#
_entry.id   6c1a34e62c64e443d46086b588a98783
#
_cell.length_a   1.000
_cell.length_b   1.000
_cell.length_c   1.000
_cell.angle_alpha   90.00
_cell.angle_beta   90.00
_cell.angle_gamma   90.00
#
_symmetry.space_group_name_H-M   'P 1'
#
loop_
_entity.id
_entity.type
_entity.pdbx_description
1 polymer ?
#
loop_
_entity_poly.entity_id
_entity_poly.type
_entity_poly.pdbx_seq_one_letter_code
_entity_poly.pdbx_strand_id
1 'polypeptide(L)'
;MDRAPAISSVEELLSVALDMERRAAARYAELARRMAEREHDALADLFTRLGRLERDHARFIERRLAGRLLPDPAGQASLESIVFDEASVLTPRAVLVAALRSEERAKALFERIAAAAQEAAVRRLAVEMAAEEAEHAERIAAAMQGLGD
;
A
#
# COMPACT_ATOMS: atom_id res chain seq x y z
N MET A 1 -19.49 -1.06 -9.07
CA MET A 1 -19.48 -1.93 -7.91
C MET A 1 -18.20 -2.71 -7.85
N ASP A 2 -17.49 -2.51 -6.78
CA ASP A 2 -16.20 -3.12 -6.64
C ASP A 2 -16.31 -4.53 -6.11
N ARG A 3 -15.98 -5.48 -6.96
CA ARG A 3 -15.88 -6.85 -6.53
C ARG A 3 -14.47 -7.12 -6.05
N ALA A 4 -14.34 -7.89 -5.00
CA ALA A 4 -13.05 -8.39 -4.61
C ALA A 4 -12.51 -9.28 -5.73
N PRO A 5 -11.19 -9.24 -6.00
CA PRO A 5 -10.60 -10.18 -6.95
C PRO A 5 -10.87 -11.61 -6.50
N ALA A 6 -11.05 -12.49 -7.46
CA ALA A 6 -11.22 -13.91 -7.16
C ALA A 6 -9.88 -14.49 -6.75
N ILE A 7 -9.63 -14.58 -5.46
CA ILE A 7 -8.38 -15.10 -4.90
C ILE A 7 -8.66 -16.49 -4.34
N SER A 8 -8.05 -17.49 -4.95
CA SER A 8 -8.29 -18.88 -4.59
C SER A 8 -7.15 -19.53 -3.83
N SER A 9 -6.00 -18.88 -3.74
CA SER A 9 -4.85 -19.46 -3.05
C SER A 9 -4.02 -18.40 -2.37
N VAL A 10 -3.21 -18.85 -1.40
CA VAL A 10 -2.26 -17.98 -0.72
C VAL A 10 -1.25 -17.42 -1.73
N GLU A 11 -0.81 -18.23 -2.68
CA GLU A 11 0.14 -17.78 -3.70
C GLU A 11 -0.43 -16.66 -4.57
N GLU A 12 -1.70 -16.77 -4.94
CA GLU A 12 -2.35 -15.69 -5.69
C GLU A 12 -2.40 -14.40 -4.86
N LEU A 13 -2.78 -14.51 -3.59
CA LEU A 13 -2.84 -13.36 -2.72
C LEU A 13 -1.45 -12.72 -2.53
N LEU A 14 -0.44 -13.55 -2.34
CA LEU A 14 0.93 -13.06 -2.20
C LEU A 14 1.40 -12.34 -3.47
N SER A 15 1.02 -12.85 -4.65
CA SER A 15 1.38 -12.20 -5.92
C SER A 15 0.73 -10.84 -6.06
N VAL A 16 -0.55 -10.73 -5.70
CA VAL A 16 -1.25 -9.43 -5.69
C VAL A 16 -0.58 -8.48 -4.72
N ALA A 17 -0.32 -8.95 -3.51
CA ALA A 17 0.29 -8.12 -2.47
C ALA A 17 1.71 -7.66 -2.87
N LEU A 18 2.48 -8.55 -3.49
CA LEU A 18 3.83 -8.21 -3.94
C LEU A 18 3.82 -7.04 -4.92
N ASP A 19 2.91 -7.10 -5.89
CA ASP A 19 2.78 -6.01 -6.86
C ASP A 19 2.39 -4.71 -6.16
N MET A 20 1.45 -4.76 -5.23
CA MET A 20 1.02 -3.59 -4.47
C MET A 20 2.14 -3.00 -3.62
N GLU A 21 2.88 -3.86 -2.92
CA GLU A 21 3.99 -3.41 -2.08
C GLU A 21 5.10 -2.77 -2.89
N ARG A 22 5.43 -3.32 -4.05
CA ARG A 22 6.44 -2.75 -4.93
C ARG A 22 6.02 -1.39 -5.46
N ARG A 23 4.76 -1.25 -5.85
CA ARG A 23 4.24 0.03 -6.33
C ARG A 23 4.21 1.07 -5.21
N ALA A 24 3.81 0.66 -4.02
CA ALA A 24 3.78 1.55 -2.88
C ALA A 24 5.19 2.01 -2.51
N ALA A 25 6.16 1.09 -2.51
CA ALA A 25 7.54 1.44 -2.22
C ALA A 25 8.08 2.48 -3.19
N ALA A 26 7.79 2.31 -4.48
CA ALA A 26 8.24 3.24 -5.50
C ALA A 26 7.59 4.62 -5.31
N ARG A 27 6.29 4.64 -4.99
CA ARG A 27 5.60 5.92 -4.75
C ARG A 27 6.14 6.65 -3.55
N TYR A 28 6.36 5.94 -2.45
CA TYR A 28 6.89 6.57 -1.25
C TYR A 28 8.31 7.10 -1.47
N ALA A 29 9.14 6.38 -2.23
CA ALA A 29 10.46 6.88 -2.58
C ALA A 29 10.37 8.18 -3.38
N GLU A 30 9.45 8.25 -4.33
CA GLU A 30 9.25 9.45 -5.13
C GLU A 30 8.73 10.61 -4.29
N LEU A 31 7.77 10.34 -3.39
CA LEU A 31 7.25 11.36 -2.49
C LEU A 31 8.34 11.88 -1.55
N ALA A 32 9.16 10.98 -1.03
CA ALA A 32 10.27 11.36 -0.17
C ALA A 32 11.21 12.32 -0.89
N ARG A 33 11.55 11.99 -2.14
CA ARG A 33 12.42 12.83 -2.96
C ARG A 33 11.80 14.22 -3.17
N ARG A 34 10.52 14.27 -3.53
CA ARG A 34 9.83 15.53 -3.77
C ARG A 34 9.73 16.38 -2.53
N MET A 35 9.48 15.76 -1.39
CA MET A 35 9.39 16.49 -0.14
C MET A 35 10.74 17.05 0.28
N ALA A 36 11.82 16.28 0.08
CA ALA A 36 13.16 16.75 0.35
C ALA A 36 13.53 17.94 -0.53
N GLU A 37 13.17 17.89 -1.81
CA GLU A 37 13.43 19.00 -2.73
C GLU A 37 12.72 20.29 -2.33
N ARG A 38 11.60 20.16 -1.64
CA ARG A 38 10.82 21.30 -1.17
C ARG A 38 11.12 21.65 0.29
N GLU A 39 12.16 21.05 0.84
CA GLU A 39 12.61 21.28 2.21
C GLU A 39 11.57 20.91 3.27
N HIS A 40 10.70 19.95 2.95
CA HIS A 40 9.76 19.37 3.92
C HIS A 40 10.41 18.12 4.50
N ASP A 41 11.41 18.30 5.34
CA ASP A 41 12.28 17.23 5.79
C ASP A 41 11.56 16.16 6.63
N ALA A 42 10.65 16.60 7.50
CA ALA A 42 9.89 15.65 8.32
C ALA A 42 9.04 14.71 7.48
N LEU A 43 8.43 15.24 6.42
CA LEU A 43 7.64 14.43 5.50
C LEU A 43 8.54 13.54 4.64
N ALA A 44 9.67 14.05 4.21
CA ALA A 44 10.64 13.25 3.48
C ALA A 44 11.07 12.05 4.32
N ASP A 45 11.32 12.25 5.61
CA ASP A 45 11.67 11.18 6.53
C ASP A 45 10.53 10.17 6.70
N LEU A 46 9.30 10.65 6.84
CA LEU A 46 8.14 9.78 6.97
C LEU A 46 8.01 8.87 5.73
N PHE A 47 8.05 9.46 4.55
CA PHE A 47 7.88 8.69 3.30
C PHE A 47 9.07 7.75 3.07
N THR A 48 10.26 8.14 3.48
CA THR A 48 11.42 7.24 3.42
C THR A 48 11.19 6.01 4.29
N ARG A 49 10.69 6.21 5.51
CA ARG A 49 10.41 5.09 6.42
C ARG A 49 9.30 4.19 5.89
N LEU A 50 8.22 4.78 5.39
CA LEU A 50 7.12 4.00 4.81
C LEU A 50 7.60 3.21 3.59
N GLY A 51 8.42 3.81 2.75
CA GLY A 51 8.98 3.12 1.60
C GLY A 51 9.84 1.93 1.98
N ARG A 52 10.61 2.05 3.05
CA ARG A 52 11.42 0.95 3.56
C ARG A 52 10.56 -0.19 4.08
N LEU A 53 9.47 0.14 4.79
CA LEU A 53 8.54 -0.88 5.26
C LEU A 53 7.93 -1.65 4.11
N GLU A 54 7.53 -0.94 3.06
CA GLU A 54 6.96 -1.59 1.88
C GLU A 54 7.98 -2.49 1.18
N ARG A 55 9.22 -2.05 1.07
CA ARG A 55 10.28 -2.87 0.48
C ARG A 55 10.57 -4.11 1.31
N ASP A 56 10.57 -3.98 2.63
CA ASP A 56 10.80 -5.12 3.51
C ASP A 56 9.67 -6.15 3.39
N HIS A 57 8.43 -5.68 3.31
CA HIS A 57 7.29 -6.53 3.06
C HIS A 57 7.41 -7.23 1.70
N ALA A 58 7.79 -6.50 0.67
CA ALA A 58 7.97 -7.09 -0.66
C ALA A 58 9.00 -8.20 -0.63
N ARG A 59 10.12 -7.99 0.04
CA ARG A 59 11.16 -9.02 0.19
C ARG A 59 10.66 -10.24 0.94
N PHE A 60 9.90 -10.02 2.00
CA PHE A 60 9.31 -11.12 2.76
C PHE A 60 8.37 -11.95 1.88
N ILE A 61 7.54 -11.29 1.10
CA ILE A 61 6.60 -11.95 0.18
C ILE A 61 7.38 -12.72 -0.90
N GLU A 62 8.42 -12.09 -1.46
CA GLU A 62 9.25 -12.75 -2.47
C GLU A 62 9.85 -14.05 -1.93
N ARG A 63 10.33 -14.04 -0.69
CA ARG A 63 10.89 -15.24 -0.07
C ARG A 63 9.83 -16.31 0.12
N ARG A 64 8.63 -15.92 0.52
CA ARG A 64 7.52 -16.89 0.68
C ARG A 64 7.10 -17.48 -0.63
N LEU A 65 7.12 -16.71 -1.71
CA LEU A 65 6.81 -17.21 -3.05
C LEU A 65 7.91 -18.11 -3.59
N ALA A 66 9.14 -17.98 -3.08
CA ALA A 66 10.28 -18.80 -3.47
C ALA A 66 10.47 -18.84 -4.99
N GLY A 67 10.34 -17.71 -5.64
CA GLY A 67 10.49 -17.59 -7.09
C GLY A 67 9.28 -18.03 -7.90
N ARG A 68 8.23 -18.48 -7.25
CA ARG A 68 6.99 -18.84 -7.95
C ARG A 68 6.19 -17.60 -8.21
N LEU A 69 6.42 -16.99 -9.35
CA LEU A 69 5.63 -15.85 -9.78
C LEU A 69 4.46 -16.36 -10.58
N LEU A 70 3.26 -16.08 -10.10
CA LEU A 70 2.06 -16.41 -10.85
C LEU A 70 1.86 -15.36 -11.92
N PRO A 71 1.20 -15.73 -13.04
CA PRO A 71 0.83 -14.72 -14.03
C PRO A 71 0.00 -13.65 -13.37
N ASP A 72 0.03 -12.46 -13.94
CA ASP A 72 -0.75 -11.35 -13.46
C ASP A 72 -2.18 -11.78 -13.22
N PRO A 73 -2.70 -11.77 -11.97
CA PRO A 73 -4.07 -12.15 -11.74
C PRO A 73 -5.00 -11.19 -12.46
N ALA A 74 -6.07 -11.76 -13.03
CA ALA A 74 -7.07 -10.93 -13.71
C ALA A 74 -7.62 -9.90 -12.72
N GLY A 75 -7.67 -8.66 -13.15
CA GLY A 75 -8.23 -7.60 -12.32
C GLY A 75 -7.22 -6.82 -11.50
N GLN A 76 -5.95 -7.15 -11.58
CA GLN A 76 -4.92 -6.34 -10.92
C GLN A 76 -4.90 -4.91 -11.43
N ALA A 77 -5.31 -4.71 -12.66
CA ALA A 77 -5.41 -3.37 -13.20
C ALA A 77 -6.37 -2.50 -12.39
N SER A 78 -7.30 -3.11 -11.66
CA SER A 78 -8.21 -2.36 -10.81
C SER A 78 -7.60 -1.97 -9.47
N LEU A 79 -6.42 -2.49 -9.17
CA LEU A 79 -5.67 -2.09 -7.97
C LEU A 79 -4.86 -0.86 -8.33
N GLU A 80 -5.57 0.21 -8.61
CA GLU A 80 -4.96 1.40 -9.11
C GLU A 80 -3.90 1.96 -8.21
N SER A 81 -2.75 2.19 -8.81
CA SER A 81 -1.79 3.08 -8.23
C SER A 81 -2.46 4.44 -8.09
N ILE A 82 -2.28 5.05 -6.95
CA ILE A 82 -2.72 6.41 -6.78
C ILE A 82 -1.93 7.28 -7.71
N VAL A 83 -2.65 7.90 -8.60
CA VAL A 83 -2.08 8.90 -9.47
C VAL A 83 -2.03 10.17 -8.66
N PHE A 84 -0.84 10.58 -8.26
CA PHE A 84 -0.68 11.89 -7.67
C PHE A 84 -0.65 12.89 -8.82
N ASP A 85 -1.72 13.64 -8.93
CA ASP A 85 -1.71 14.81 -9.78
C ASP A 85 -0.62 15.75 -9.26
N GLU A 86 0.18 16.31 -10.16
CA GLU A 86 1.24 17.24 -9.80
C GLU A 86 0.72 18.37 -8.90
N ALA A 87 -0.49 18.84 -9.17
CA ALA A 87 -1.10 19.91 -8.38
C ALA A 87 -1.39 19.47 -6.95
N SER A 88 -1.70 18.20 -6.72
CA SER A 88 -2.06 17.70 -5.40
C SER A 88 -0.86 17.51 -4.48
N VAL A 89 0.36 17.56 -5.00
CA VAL A 89 1.57 17.41 -4.18
C VAL A 89 2.20 18.75 -3.82
N LEU A 90 1.50 19.85 -4.02
CA LEU A 90 2.03 21.16 -3.72
C LEU A 90 2.04 21.50 -2.23
N THR A 91 1.18 20.86 -1.44
CA THR A 91 1.13 21.11 -0.01
C THR A 91 1.36 19.83 0.77
N PRO A 92 2.01 19.94 1.94
CA PRO A 92 2.20 18.78 2.80
C PRO A 92 0.89 18.07 3.14
N ARG A 93 -0.16 18.83 3.44
CA ARG A 93 -1.45 18.24 3.79
C ARG A 93 -2.05 17.47 2.63
N ALA A 94 -2.00 18.01 1.42
CA ALA A 94 -2.55 17.33 0.25
C ALA A 94 -1.85 16.01 -0.04
N VAL A 95 -0.53 16.00 0.12
CA VAL A 95 0.26 14.77 -0.06
C VAL A 95 -0.13 13.72 0.97
N LEU A 96 -0.28 14.13 2.23
CA LEU A 96 -0.67 13.20 3.30
C LEU A 96 -2.08 12.68 3.09
N VAL A 97 -3.01 13.53 2.67
CA VAL A 97 -4.38 13.09 2.36
C VAL A 97 -4.37 12.04 1.25
N ALA A 98 -3.61 12.26 0.19
CA ALA A 98 -3.53 11.32 -0.91
C ALA A 98 -2.91 9.98 -0.45
N ALA A 99 -1.87 10.05 0.35
CA ALA A 99 -1.22 8.85 0.89
C ALA A 99 -2.17 8.09 1.82
N LEU A 100 -2.90 8.79 2.68
CA LEU A 100 -3.86 8.17 3.58
C LEU A 100 -4.95 7.42 2.80
N ARG A 101 -5.49 8.06 1.76
CA ARG A 101 -6.50 7.42 0.91
C ARG A 101 -5.98 6.16 0.25
N SER A 102 -4.71 6.17 -0.14
CA SER A 102 -4.06 5.00 -0.72
C SER A 102 -4.06 3.83 0.24
N GLU A 103 -3.64 4.09 1.48
CA GLU A 103 -3.59 3.06 2.50
C GLU A 103 -4.99 2.54 2.83
N GLU A 104 -5.96 3.43 2.91
CA GLU A 104 -7.34 3.05 3.18
C GLU A 104 -7.94 2.19 2.07
N ARG A 105 -7.60 2.48 0.82
CA ARG A 105 -8.06 1.66 -0.32
C ARG A 105 -7.43 0.28 -0.30
N ALA A 106 -6.14 0.21 0.01
CA ALA A 106 -5.46 -1.07 0.10
C ALA A 106 -6.03 -1.90 1.24
N LYS A 107 -6.26 -1.28 2.39
CA LYS A 107 -6.90 -1.93 3.53
C LYS A 107 -8.27 -2.49 3.14
N ALA A 108 -9.11 -1.66 2.51
CA ALA A 108 -10.45 -2.07 2.12
C ALA A 108 -10.41 -3.23 1.13
N LEU A 109 -9.45 -3.24 0.21
CA LEU A 109 -9.28 -4.33 -0.73
C LEU A 109 -9.00 -5.65 0.00
N PHE A 110 -8.04 -5.63 0.93
CA PHE A 110 -7.71 -6.84 1.66
C PHE A 110 -8.87 -7.31 2.55
N GLU A 111 -9.63 -6.36 3.11
CA GLU A 111 -10.83 -6.71 3.87
C GLU A 111 -11.87 -7.39 2.99
N ARG A 112 -12.06 -6.91 1.77
CA ARG A 112 -12.98 -7.54 0.83
C ARG A 112 -12.50 -8.93 0.41
N ILE A 113 -11.21 -9.08 0.20
CA ILE A 113 -10.63 -10.39 -0.12
C ILE A 113 -10.87 -11.36 1.05
N ALA A 114 -10.65 -10.89 2.28
CA ALA A 114 -10.88 -11.72 3.46
C ALA A 114 -12.34 -12.14 3.58
N ALA A 115 -13.27 -11.22 3.32
CA ALA A 115 -14.70 -11.50 3.42
C ALA A 115 -15.16 -12.51 2.37
N ALA A 116 -14.56 -12.48 1.17
CA ALA A 116 -14.94 -13.36 0.07
C ALA A 116 -14.18 -14.67 0.07
N ALA A 117 -13.11 -14.80 0.85
CA ALA A 117 -12.23 -15.97 0.81
C ALA A 117 -12.92 -17.22 1.34
N GLN A 118 -12.84 -18.30 0.58
CA GLN A 118 -13.35 -19.60 1.01
C GLN A 118 -12.32 -20.39 1.79
N GLU A 119 -11.05 -20.16 1.50
CA GLU A 119 -9.93 -20.82 2.17
C GLU A 119 -9.55 -20.05 3.43
N ALA A 120 -9.45 -20.75 4.55
CA ALA A 120 -9.09 -20.13 5.83
C ALA A 120 -7.71 -19.47 5.79
N ALA A 121 -6.77 -20.08 5.10
CA ALA A 121 -5.41 -19.54 5.00
C ALA A 121 -5.39 -18.22 4.23
N VAL A 122 -6.19 -18.11 3.18
CA VAL A 122 -6.31 -16.86 2.41
C VAL A 122 -6.93 -15.78 3.28
N ARG A 123 -7.98 -16.14 4.01
CA ARG A 123 -8.66 -15.20 4.90
C ARG A 123 -7.72 -14.64 5.94
N ARG A 124 -6.97 -15.51 6.62
CA ARG A 124 -6.02 -15.08 7.66
C ARG A 124 -4.97 -14.13 7.10
N LEU A 125 -4.41 -14.49 5.96
CA LEU A 125 -3.37 -13.67 5.34
C LEU A 125 -3.92 -12.30 4.93
N ALA A 126 -5.12 -12.27 4.36
CA ALA A 126 -5.75 -11.02 3.94
C ALA A 126 -6.05 -10.12 5.16
N VAL A 127 -6.48 -10.71 6.28
CA VAL A 127 -6.70 -9.95 7.51
C VAL A 127 -5.38 -9.35 8.02
N GLU A 128 -4.30 -10.11 7.98
CA GLU A 128 -2.98 -9.61 8.37
C GLU A 128 -2.53 -8.45 7.49
N MET A 129 -2.75 -8.58 6.19
CA MET A 129 -2.38 -7.52 5.25
C MET A 129 -3.21 -6.25 5.46
N ALA A 130 -4.51 -6.41 5.74
CA ALA A 130 -5.36 -5.27 6.06
C ALA A 130 -4.87 -4.56 7.34
N ALA A 131 -4.43 -5.31 8.33
CA ALA A 131 -3.91 -4.74 9.56
C ALA A 131 -2.63 -3.94 9.33
N GLU A 132 -1.76 -4.39 8.43
CA GLU A 132 -0.54 -3.67 8.09
C GLU A 132 -0.86 -2.34 7.40
N GLU A 133 -1.82 -2.35 6.50
CA GLU A 133 -2.24 -1.12 5.83
C GLU A 133 -2.87 -0.14 6.82
N ALA A 134 -3.63 -0.66 7.80
CA ALA A 134 -4.21 0.16 8.86
C ALA A 134 -3.11 0.85 9.69
N GLU A 135 -2.02 0.15 9.96
CA GLU A 135 -0.89 0.70 10.69
C GLU A 135 -0.22 1.84 9.93
N HIS A 136 -0.02 1.65 8.62
CA HIS A 136 0.53 2.71 7.77
C HIS A 136 -0.39 3.92 7.77
N ALA A 137 -1.70 3.69 7.67
CA ALA A 137 -2.67 4.78 7.70
C ALA A 137 -2.61 5.56 9.01
N GLU A 138 -2.43 4.89 10.13
CA GLU A 138 -2.28 5.54 11.43
C GLU A 138 -1.05 6.44 11.49
N ARG A 139 0.06 5.99 10.92
CA ARG A 139 1.29 6.79 10.89
C ARG A 139 1.09 8.07 10.07
N ILE A 140 0.38 7.94 8.95
CA ILE A 140 0.09 9.09 8.09
C ILE A 140 -0.87 10.04 8.80
N ALA A 141 -1.91 9.51 9.43
CA ALA A 141 -2.87 10.33 10.16
C ALA A 141 -2.20 11.10 11.31
N ALA A 142 -1.26 10.45 12.02
CA ALA A 142 -0.51 11.11 13.07
C ALA A 142 0.32 12.27 12.53
N ALA A 143 0.93 12.10 11.37
CA ALA A 143 1.69 13.17 10.72
C ALA A 143 0.78 14.33 10.32
N MET A 144 -0.45 14.05 9.88
CA MET A 144 -1.41 15.09 9.56
C MET A 144 -1.77 15.93 10.79
N GLN A 145 -1.96 15.29 11.92
CA GLN A 145 -2.23 15.99 13.17
C GLN A 145 -1.05 16.86 13.58
N GLY A 146 0.16 16.40 13.36
CA GLY A 146 1.37 17.14 13.68
C GLY A 146 1.57 18.39 12.84
N LEU A 147 0.92 18.49 11.68
CA LEU A 147 1.01 19.69 10.86
C LEU A 147 0.22 20.88 11.45
N GLY A 148 -0.74 20.58 12.30
CA GLY A 148 -1.68 21.61 12.75
C GLY A 148 -2.63 21.98 11.61
N ASP A 149 -3.37 23.02 11.80
CA ASP A 149 -4.31 23.50 10.78
C ASP A 149 -3.66 24.48 9.83
#